data_e59a7fda93a0920d5117fbc35a8e7c7a
#
_entry.id   e59a7fda93a0920d5117fbc35a8e7c7a
#
_cell.length_a   1.000
_cell.length_b   1.000
_cell.length_c   1.000
_cell.angle_alpha   90.00
_cell.angle_beta   90.00
_cell.angle_gamma   90.00
#
_symmetry.space_group_name_H-M   'P 1'
#
loop_
_entity.id
_entity.type
_entity.pdbx_description
1 polymer ?
#
loop_
_entity_poly.entity_id
_entity_poly.type
_entity_poly.pdbx_seq_one_letter_code
_entity_poly.pdbx_strand_id
1 'polypeptide(L)'
;GIALVSTVMNFQTIRFADNNDLPLVLILPSYTATAWYHKKLPPAMQSKSIAQVVDEGRKFAANEYAPAMLRIDSLSPAERNTLAERYSSLTGLSKDFVERNNFRVDLGEFNKELLRSERRTTGRLDSRFKGIDRDAAGDGPDSDPSMNAIRPPYTAAFNSYVRGDLGFKSDVEYYILGGGITTPWNWNTNNAYADTSIPLKDAMAKNPYMKIFLAQGYYDMATPFYAAEYTVSAMNLDPSLRRNITFDYYEAGHMMYIDTKSLAKLKRDATAFIQNAVARAER
;
A
#
# COMPACT_ATOMS: atom_id res chain seq x y z
N GLY A 1 -18.32 13.01 -8.62
CA GLY A 1 -17.58 11.91 -8.00
C GLY A 1 -16.08 12.13 -8.07
N ILE A 2 -15.34 11.45 -7.21
CA ILE A 2 -13.88 11.49 -7.15
C ILE A 2 -13.37 10.05 -7.24
N ALA A 3 -12.45 9.78 -8.17
CA ALA A 3 -11.75 8.51 -8.26
C ALA A 3 -10.33 8.67 -7.69
N LEU A 4 -9.99 7.86 -6.71
CA LEU A 4 -8.70 7.82 -6.03
C LEU A 4 -8.01 6.50 -6.35
N VAL A 5 -6.86 6.56 -7.00
CA VAL A 5 -6.08 5.39 -7.43
C VAL A 5 -4.82 5.30 -6.58
N SER A 6 -4.62 4.19 -5.90
CA SER A 6 -3.45 3.94 -5.03
C SER A 6 -3.19 5.09 -4.06
N THR A 7 -4.22 5.51 -3.35
CA THR A 7 -4.19 6.73 -2.55
C THR A 7 -3.74 6.51 -1.12
N VAL A 8 -3.09 7.52 -0.56
CA VAL A 8 -2.97 7.75 0.87
C VAL A 8 -3.65 9.08 1.21
N MET A 9 -4.50 9.09 2.22
CA MET A 9 -5.19 10.30 2.68
C MET A 9 -4.63 10.80 4.02
N ASN A 10 -4.09 9.91 4.84
CA ASN A 10 -3.45 10.26 6.12
C ASN A 10 -2.06 9.64 6.20
N PHE A 11 -1.03 10.47 6.27
CA PHE A 11 0.37 10.02 6.28
C PHE A 11 0.77 9.28 7.56
N GLN A 12 0.05 9.41 8.66
CA GLN A 12 0.27 8.60 9.86
C GLN A 12 0.17 7.10 9.55
N THR A 13 -0.69 6.72 8.62
CA THR A 13 -0.98 5.33 8.27
C THR A 13 0.13 4.64 7.48
N ILE A 14 1.10 5.40 6.95
CA ILE A 14 2.20 4.88 6.12
C ILE A 14 3.59 5.35 6.56
N ARG A 15 3.68 6.18 7.61
CA ARG A 15 4.95 6.72 8.07
C ARG A 15 5.55 5.81 9.14
N PHE A 16 6.44 4.92 8.72
CA PHE A 16 7.25 4.12 9.64
C PHE A 16 8.21 5.05 10.38
N ALA A 17 7.95 5.26 11.64
CA ALA A 17 8.73 6.12 12.53
C ALA A 17 8.65 5.58 13.96
N ASP A 18 9.64 5.89 14.77
CA ASP A 18 9.62 5.55 16.19
C ASP A 18 8.32 6.04 16.84
N ASN A 19 7.76 5.21 17.70
CA ASN A 19 6.50 5.45 18.40
C ASN A 19 5.22 5.56 17.52
N ASN A 20 5.28 5.09 16.26
CA ASN A 20 4.12 4.98 15.39
C ASN A 20 3.96 3.53 14.91
N ASP A 21 3.27 2.70 15.68
CA ASP A 21 3.00 1.30 15.32
C ASP A 21 1.86 1.13 14.28
N LEU A 22 1.11 2.18 13.97
CA LEU A 22 -0.03 2.10 13.06
C LEU A 22 0.31 1.60 11.66
N PRO A 23 1.38 2.07 10.98
CA PRO A 23 1.78 1.53 9.68
C PRO A 23 2.11 0.04 9.72
N LEU A 24 2.70 -0.44 10.83
CA LEU A 24 3.05 -1.85 11.00
C LEU A 24 1.81 -2.74 11.01
N VAL A 25 0.71 -2.28 11.63
CA VAL A 25 -0.59 -2.96 11.62
C VAL A 25 -1.20 -2.94 10.21
N LEU A 26 -1.19 -1.77 9.57
CA LEU A 26 -1.93 -1.56 8.33
C LEU A 26 -1.24 -2.15 7.09
N ILE A 27 0.05 -2.44 7.14
CA ILE A 27 0.77 -3.06 6.03
C ILE A 27 0.67 -4.60 6.03
N LEU A 28 0.34 -5.22 7.16
CA LEU A 28 0.33 -6.69 7.30
C LEU A 28 -0.48 -7.43 6.22
N PRO A 29 -1.68 -7.00 5.82
CA PRO A 29 -2.40 -7.66 4.74
C PRO A 29 -1.66 -7.62 3.39
N SER A 30 -0.88 -6.55 3.12
CA SER A 30 -0.02 -6.47 1.94
C SER A 30 1.21 -7.38 2.05
N TYR A 31 1.80 -7.53 3.24
CA TYR A 31 2.86 -8.53 3.49
C TYR A 31 2.33 -9.94 3.23
N THR A 32 1.12 -10.24 3.73
CA THR A 32 0.49 -11.55 3.52
C THR A 32 0.23 -11.82 2.03
N ALA A 33 -0.27 -10.84 1.28
CA ALA A 33 -0.46 -10.94 -0.15
C ALA A 33 0.86 -11.21 -0.89
N THR A 34 1.92 -10.47 -0.50
CA THR A 34 3.26 -10.61 -1.09
C THR A 34 3.88 -11.98 -0.82
N ALA A 35 3.82 -12.44 0.42
CA ALA A 35 4.30 -13.76 0.80
C ALA A 35 3.54 -14.88 0.05
N TRP A 36 2.24 -14.72 -0.13
CA TRP A 36 1.44 -15.64 -0.94
C TRP A 36 1.89 -15.65 -2.41
N TYR A 37 2.09 -14.48 -3.01
CA TYR A 37 2.55 -14.39 -4.40
C TYR A 37 3.90 -15.10 -4.60
N HIS A 38 4.85 -14.88 -3.68
CA HIS A 38 6.18 -15.48 -3.73
C HIS A 38 6.27 -16.92 -3.18
N LYS A 39 5.12 -17.55 -2.87
CA LYS A 39 5.07 -18.95 -2.40
C LYS A 39 5.81 -19.18 -1.09
N LYS A 40 5.73 -18.21 -0.19
CA LYS A 40 6.41 -18.27 1.12
C LYS A 40 5.47 -18.62 2.28
N LEU A 41 4.18 -18.80 2.01
CA LEU A 41 3.21 -19.20 3.05
C LEU A 41 3.13 -20.72 3.22
N PRO A 42 2.70 -21.20 4.40
CA PRO A 42 2.41 -22.61 4.62
C PRO A 42 1.38 -23.17 3.62
N PRO A 43 1.42 -24.47 3.28
CA PRO A 43 0.55 -25.06 2.25
C PRO A 43 -0.94 -24.76 2.43
N ALA A 44 -1.45 -24.77 3.66
CA ALA A 44 -2.86 -24.49 3.96
C ALA A 44 -3.27 -23.04 3.60
N MET A 45 -2.34 -22.09 3.74
CA MET A 45 -2.56 -20.69 3.33
C MET A 45 -2.30 -20.53 1.83
N GLN A 46 -1.27 -21.18 1.32
CA GLN A 46 -0.87 -21.06 -0.07
C GLN A 46 -1.93 -21.58 -1.05
N SER A 47 -2.78 -22.52 -0.64
CA SER A 47 -3.88 -23.09 -1.45
C SER A 47 -5.13 -22.18 -1.54
N LYS A 48 -5.23 -21.16 -0.69
CA LYS A 48 -6.35 -20.22 -0.69
C LYS A 48 -6.25 -19.21 -1.86
N SER A 49 -7.39 -18.62 -2.23
CA SER A 49 -7.39 -17.47 -3.16
C SER A 49 -6.75 -16.24 -2.50
N ILE A 50 -6.25 -15.31 -3.31
CA ILE A 50 -5.66 -14.06 -2.82
C ILE A 50 -6.62 -13.28 -1.91
N ALA A 51 -7.91 -13.22 -2.25
CA ALA A 51 -8.91 -12.54 -1.45
C ALA A 51 -9.05 -13.16 -0.04
N GLN A 52 -9.04 -14.50 0.05
CA GLN A 52 -9.09 -15.22 1.32
C GLN A 52 -7.83 -14.98 2.15
N VAL A 53 -6.66 -15.00 1.51
CA VAL A 53 -5.37 -14.77 2.16
C VAL A 53 -5.28 -13.37 2.73
N VAL A 54 -5.70 -12.37 1.96
CA VAL A 54 -5.74 -10.96 2.38
C VAL A 54 -6.71 -10.75 3.55
N ASP A 55 -7.86 -11.44 3.54
CA ASP A 55 -8.82 -11.39 4.65
C ASP A 55 -8.24 -11.98 5.95
N GLU A 56 -7.48 -13.07 5.87
CA GLU A 56 -6.73 -13.60 7.01
C GLU A 56 -5.70 -12.59 7.54
N GLY A 57 -5.00 -11.89 6.64
CA GLY A 57 -4.08 -10.81 7.01
C GLY A 57 -4.78 -9.66 7.74
N ARG A 58 -5.97 -9.21 7.25
CA ARG A 58 -6.78 -8.20 7.93
C ARG A 58 -7.23 -8.64 9.32
N LYS A 59 -7.72 -9.87 9.45
CA LYS A 59 -8.15 -10.44 10.74
C LYS A 59 -7.01 -10.48 11.74
N PHE A 60 -5.86 -10.98 11.32
CA PHE A 60 -4.67 -11.01 12.16
C PHE A 60 -4.25 -9.60 12.59
N ALA A 61 -4.16 -8.67 11.65
CA ALA A 61 -3.77 -7.29 11.92
C ALA A 61 -4.67 -6.63 12.97
N ALA A 62 -6.01 -6.74 12.78
CA ALA A 62 -6.98 -6.06 13.63
C ALA A 62 -7.23 -6.76 14.99
N ASN A 63 -7.29 -8.09 15.00
CA ASN A 63 -7.79 -8.84 16.16
C ASN A 63 -6.71 -9.46 17.01
N GLU A 64 -5.51 -9.67 16.46
CA GLU A 64 -4.41 -10.33 17.17
C GLU A 64 -3.21 -9.39 17.33
N TYR A 65 -2.68 -8.84 16.21
CA TYR A 65 -1.45 -8.07 16.23
C TYR A 65 -1.61 -6.67 16.86
N ALA A 66 -2.59 -5.87 16.45
CA ALA A 66 -2.78 -4.54 17.01
C ALA A 66 -3.04 -4.56 18.53
N PRO A 67 -3.91 -5.42 19.08
CA PRO A 67 -4.07 -5.55 20.53
C PRO A 67 -2.80 -6.02 21.24
N ALA A 68 -1.99 -6.90 20.61
CA ALA A 68 -0.73 -7.35 21.19
C ALA A 68 0.30 -6.23 21.23
N MET A 69 0.39 -5.38 20.19
CA MET A 69 1.33 -4.24 20.14
C MET A 69 1.08 -3.22 21.24
N LEU A 70 -0.18 -3.02 21.64
CA LEU A 70 -0.54 -2.11 22.76
C LEU A 70 0.00 -2.59 24.13
N ARG A 71 0.38 -3.86 24.23
CA ARG A 71 0.86 -4.47 25.47
C ARG A 71 2.07 -5.38 25.27
N ILE A 72 2.87 -5.11 24.26
CA ILE A 72 3.94 -6.01 23.78
C ILE A 72 4.94 -6.38 24.89
N ASP A 73 5.26 -5.44 25.78
CA ASP A 73 6.20 -5.65 26.88
C ASP A 73 5.60 -6.49 28.03
N SER A 74 4.29 -6.65 28.10
CA SER A 74 3.58 -7.44 29.11
C SER A 74 3.14 -8.81 28.63
N LEU A 75 3.42 -9.18 27.38
CA LEU A 75 3.13 -10.50 26.87
C LEU A 75 3.98 -11.56 27.57
N SER A 76 3.34 -12.64 28.03
CA SER A 76 4.04 -13.81 28.50
C SER A 76 4.85 -14.48 27.39
N PRO A 77 5.87 -15.28 27.71
CA PRO A 77 6.63 -16.04 26.70
C PRO A 77 5.75 -16.90 25.78
N ALA A 78 4.68 -17.50 26.32
CA ALA A 78 3.74 -18.30 25.55
C ALA A 78 2.92 -17.44 24.55
N GLU A 79 2.44 -16.28 24.98
CA GLU A 79 1.72 -15.33 24.10
C GLU A 79 2.64 -14.80 22.99
N ARG A 80 3.88 -14.43 23.32
CA ARG A 80 4.89 -14.00 22.34
C ARG A 80 5.15 -15.08 21.30
N ASN A 81 5.36 -16.33 21.74
CA ASN A 81 5.57 -17.45 20.83
C ASN A 81 4.37 -17.65 19.89
N THR A 82 3.15 -17.62 20.42
CA THR A 82 1.92 -17.75 19.63
C THR A 82 1.80 -16.61 18.60
N LEU A 83 2.06 -15.38 19.02
CA LEU A 83 2.05 -14.22 18.12
C LEU A 83 3.10 -14.36 17.00
N ALA A 84 4.32 -14.80 17.35
CA ALA A 84 5.40 -15.01 16.40
C ALA A 84 5.06 -16.11 15.37
N GLU A 85 4.44 -17.22 15.82
CA GLU A 85 3.95 -18.28 14.93
C GLU A 85 2.89 -17.76 13.93
N ARG A 86 1.93 -17.00 14.41
CA ARG A 86 0.89 -16.41 13.58
C ARG A 86 1.47 -15.40 12.59
N TYR A 87 2.32 -14.50 13.05
CA TYR A 87 3.01 -13.51 12.21
C TYR A 87 3.82 -14.20 11.10
N SER A 88 4.66 -15.18 11.49
CA SER A 88 5.48 -15.97 10.56
C SER A 88 4.62 -16.69 9.52
N SER A 89 3.53 -17.33 9.95
CA SER A 89 2.63 -18.08 9.05
C SER A 89 1.91 -17.21 8.00
N LEU A 90 1.76 -15.91 8.27
CA LEU A 90 1.09 -14.98 7.39
C LEU A 90 2.03 -14.10 6.56
N THR A 91 3.28 -13.98 6.97
CA THR A 91 4.26 -13.11 6.28
C THR A 91 5.39 -13.87 5.60
N GLY A 92 5.55 -15.16 5.88
CA GLY A 92 6.65 -15.96 5.36
C GLY A 92 8.01 -15.65 5.99
N LEU A 93 8.07 -14.75 6.97
CA LEU A 93 9.29 -14.45 7.72
C LEU A 93 9.54 -15.50 8.80
N SER A 94 10.79 -15.70 9.20
CA SER A 94 11.10 -16.60 10.31
C SER A 94 10.67 -16.01 11.66
N LYS A 95 10.28 -16.87 12.61
CA LYS A 95 9.94 -16.45 13.98
C LYS A 95 11.08 -15.69 14.63
N ASP A 96 12.30 -16.18 14.49
CA ASP A 96 13.50 -15.57 15.05
C ASP A 96 13.71 -14.14 14.51
N PHE A 97 13.48 -13.91 13.22
CA PHE A 97 13.56 -12.58 12.65
C PHE A 97 12.49 -11.63 13.22
N VAL A 98 11.24 -12.10 13.31
CA VAL A 98 10.13 -11.32 13.86
C VAL A 98 10.35 -10.96 15.34
N GLU A 99 10.82 -11.93 16.14
CA GLU A 99 11.10 -11.72 17.57
C GLU A 99 12.28 -10.77 17.80
N ARG A 100 13.36 -10.87 17.01
CA ARG A 100 14.50 -9.96 17.09
C ARG A 100 14.12 -8.51 16.77
N ASN A 101 13.14 -8.31 15.89
CA ASN A 101 12.58 -6.98 15.60
C ASN A 101 11.49 -6.58 16.60
N ASN A 102 11.32 -7.30 17.69
CA ASN A 102 10.25 -7.07 18.65
C ASN A 102 8.89 -6.87 17.98
N PHE A 103 8.61 -7.67 16.96
CA PHE A 103 7.41 -7.62 16.09
C PHE A 103 7.25 -6.35 15.23
N ARG A 104 8.22 -5.44 15.22
CA ARG A 104 8.20 -4.18 14.45
C ARG A 104 9.01 -4.31 13.17
N VAL A 105 8.54 -5.17 12.26
CA VAL A 105 9.19 -5.36 10.96
C VAL A 105 8.71 -4.27 10.00
N ASP A 106 9.58 -3.35 9.65
CA ASP A 106 9.26 -2.29 8.70
C ASP A 106 9.27 -2.77 7.25
N LEU A 107 8.89 -1.86 6.34
CA LEU A 107 8.80 -2.15 4.92
C LEU A 107 10.16 -2.54 4.30
N GLY A 108 11.24 -1.87 4.67
CA GLY A 108 12.59 -2.14 4.15
C GLY A 108 13.06 -3.53 4.59
N GLU A 109 12.92 -3.82 5.86
CA GLU A 109 13.23 -5.11 6.47
C GLU A 109 12.43 -6.25 5.82
N PHE A 110 11.12 -6.09 5.66
CA PHE A 110 10.28 -7.09 5.01
C PHE A 110 10.71 -7.35 3.56
N ASN A 111 10.88 -6.29 2.76
CA ASN A 111 11.27 -6.40 1.36
C ASN A 111 12.61 -7.11 1.18
N LYS A 112 13.53 -6.90 2.12
CA LYS A 112 14.85 -7.54 2.11
C LYS A 112 14.79 -8.99 2.60
N GLU A 113 14.06 -9.25 3.69
CA GLU A 113 14.10 -10.55 4.37
C GLU A 113 13.30 -11.64 3.65
N LEU A 114 12.14 -11.32 3.08
CA LEU A 114 11.23 -12.31 2.49
C LEU A 114 11.90 -13.26 1.50
N LEU A 115 12.78 -12.73 0.64
CA LEU A 115 13.48 -13.50 -0.39
C LEU A 115 15.00 -13.56 -0.17
N ARG A 116 15.47 -13.32 1.06
CA ARG A 116 16.91 -13.30 1.41
C ARG A 116 17.61 -14.60 1.01
N SER A 117 16.97 -15.75 1.24
CA SER A 117 17.52 -17.06 0.85
C SER A 117 17.72 -17.22 -0.67
N GLU A 118 16.97 -16.47 -1.47
CA GLU A 118 17.10 -16.41 -2.93
C GLU A 118 18.08 -15.31 -3.36
N ARG A 119 18.65 -14.54 -2.43
CA ARG A 119 19.46 -13.34 -2.67
C ARG A 119 18.71 -12.33 -3.55
N ARG A 120 17.41 -12.11 -3.21
CA ARG A 120 16.52 -11.18 -3.91
C ARG A 120 15.84 -10.27 -2.90
N THR A 121 15.41 -9.11 -3.39
CA THR A 121 14.56 -8.17 -2.69
C THR A 121 13.27 -7.94 -3.47
N THR A 122 12.18 -7.58 -2.78
CA THR A 122 10.90 -7.28 -3.40
C THR A 122 10.71 -5.78 -3.61
N GLY A 123 9.84 -5.40 -4.55
CA GLY A 123 9.54 -4.01 -4.86
C GLY A 123 8.64 -3.33 -3.83
N ARG A 124 8.78 -2.01 -3.68
CA ARG A 124 7.91 -1.18 -2.85
C ARG A 124 6.65 -0.74 -3.58
N LEU A 125 6.76 -0.31 -4.84
CA LEU A 125 5.58 0.08 -5.63
C LEU A 125 4.77 -1.13 -6.09
N ASP A 126 5.43 -2.24 -6.34
CA ASP A 126 4.78 -3.52 -6.63
C ASP A 126 5.66 -4.65 -6.12
N SER A 127 5.23 -5.28 -5.06
CA SER A 127 6.00 -6.31 -4.36
C SER A 127 6.13 -7.63 -5.11
N ARG A 128 5.49 -7.77 -6.26
CA ARG A 128 5.69 -8.90 -7.19
C ARG A 128 7.03 -8.82 -7.93
N PHE A 129 7.56 -7.60 -8.13
CA PHE A 129 8.87 -7.42 -8.74
C PHE A 129 9.98 -7.88 -7.80
N LYS A 130 10.99 -8.51 -8.39
CA LYS A 130 12.20 -8.96 -7.69
C LYS A 130 13.45 -8.29 -8.24
N GLY A 131 14.34 -7.89 -7.35
CA GLY A 131 15.63 -7.31 -7.70
C GLY A 131 16.81 -8.06 -7.11
N ILE A 132 18.00 -7.67 -7.56
CA ILE A 132 19.27 -8.10 -7.00
C ILE A 132 19.89 -6.89 -6.33
N ASP A 133 20.16 -7.00 -5.04
CA ASP A 133 20.94 -6.01 -4.32
C ASP A 133 22.43 -6.23 -4.52
N ARG A 134 23.19 -5.14 -4.52
CA ARG A 134 24.64 -5.18 -4.53
C ARG A 134 25.19 -5.98 -3.34
N ASP A 135 24.58 -5.72 -2.15
CA ASP A 135 24.84 -6.46 -0.93
C ASP A 135 23.63 -7.29 -0.53
N ALA A 136 23.68 -8.59 -0.80
CA ALA A 136 22.62 -9.51 -0.42
C ALA A 136 22.46 -9.67 1.10
N ALA A 137 23.51 -9.41 1.89
CA ALA A 137 23.52 -9.53 3.35
C ALA A 137 23.10 -8.24 4.07
N GLY A 138 23.01 -7.11 3.36
CA GLY A 138 22.64 -5.81 3.93
C GLY A 138 21.27 -5.82 4.63
N ASP A 139 21.01 -4.83 5.49
CA ASP A 139 19.82 -4.75 6.32
C ASP A 139 18.56 -4.31 5.55
N GLY A 140 18.73 -3.53 4.49
CA GLY A 140 17.63 -3.07 3.64
C GLY A 140 17.92 -3.22 2.14
N PRO A 141 16.93 -3.00 1.27
CA PRO A 141 17.11 -2.97 -0.18
C PRO A 141 18.02 -1.82 -0.63
N ASP A 142 18.94 -2.08 -1.54
CA ASP A 142 19.75 -1.03 -2.17
C ASP A 142 18.92 -0.13 -3.10
N SER A 143 17.87 -0.67 -3.69
CA SER A 143 16.95 0.04 -4.58
C SER A 143 15.59 -0.67 -4.64
N ASP A 144 14.59 0.03 -5.18
CA ASP A 144 13.26 -0.54 -5.42
C ASP A 144 13.22 -1.22 -6.80
N PRO A 145 13.11 -2.56 -6.88
CA PRO A 145 13.03 -3.28 -8.16
C PRO A 145 11.86 -2.84 -9.04
N SER A 146 10.72 -2.50 -8.45
CA SER A 146 9.56 -2.02 -9.21
C SER A 146 9.85 -0.65 -9.82
N MET A 147 10.51 0.24 -9.10
CA MET A 147 10.95 1.53 -9.62
C MET A 147 11.99 1.37 -10.74
N ASN A 148 12.95 0.46 -10.54
CA ASN A 148 13.96 0.16 -11.55
C ASN A 148 13.35 -0.34 -12.87
N ALA A 149 12.25 -1.09 -12.79
CA ALA A 149 11.55 -1.60 -13.98
C ALA A 149 10.73 -0.52 -14.68
N ILE A 150 10.14 0.43 -13.97
CA ILE A 150 9.21 1.42 -14.57
C ILE A 150 9.90 2.73 -14.95
N ARG A 151 10.84 3.22 -14.16
CA ARG A 151 11.43 4.55 -14.35
C ARG A 151 12.10 4.73 -15.73
N PRO A 152 12.97 3.82 -16.22
CA PRO A 152 13.61 4.01 -17.51
C PRO A 152 12.65 4.10 -18.68
N PRO A 153 11.70 3.15 -18.91
CA PRO A 153 10.77 3.22 -20.03
C PRO A 153 9.83 4.43 -19.96
N TYR A 154 9.34 4.82 -18.76
CA TYR A 154 8.52 6.01 -18.62
C TYR A 154 9.30 7.29 -18.90
N THR A 155 10.56 7.38 -18.45
CA THR A 155 11.42 8.54 -18.75
C THR A 155 11.64 8.66 -20.27
N ALA A 156 11.96 7.57 -20.94
CA ALA A 156 12.19 7.56 -22.38
C ALA A 156 10.92 7.93 -23.16
N ALA A 157 9.80 7.27 -22.86
CA ALA A 157 8.53 7.50 -23.54
C ALA A 157 7.99 8.93 -23.32
N PHE A 158 8.07 9.44 -22.09
CA PHE A 158 7.62 10.80 -21.76
C PHE A 158 8.43 11.84 -22.54
N ASN A 159 9.76 11.76 -22.50
CA ASN A 159 10.62 12.70 -23.22
C ASN A 159 10.41 12.65 -24.74
N SER A 160 10.25 11.44 -25.31
CA SER A 160 9.94 11.28 -26.73
C SER A 160 8.61 11.94 -27.10
N TYR A 161 7.55 11.67 -26.33
CA TYR A 161 6.20 12.21 -26.57
C TYR A 161 6.16 13.72 -26.44
N VAL A 162 6.68 14.26 -25.32
CA VAL A 162 6.60 15.72 -25.06
C VAL A 162 7.41 16.52 -26.06
N ARG A 163 8.61 16.06 -26.40
CA ARG A 163 9.52 16.78 -27.32
C ARG A 163 9.22 16.51 -28.79
N GLY A 164 8.80 15.29 -29.13
CA GLY A 164 8.47 14.89 -30.50
C GLY A 164 7.03 15.23 -30.86
N ASP A 165 6.06 14.58 -30.24
CA ASP A 165 4.66 14.67 -30.66
C ASP A 165 4.00 16.00 -30.25
N LEU A 166 4.30 16.49 -29.02
CA LEU A 166 3.77 17.77 -28.56
C LEU A 166 4.64 18.98 -28.96
N GLY A 167 5.84 18.76 -29.50
CA GLY A 167 6.73 19.82 -29.94
C GLY A 167 7.22 20.77 -28.86
N PHE A 168 7.12 20.37 -27.58
CA PHE A 168 7.57 21.19 -26.45
C PHE A 168 9.11 21.20 -26.39
N LYS A 169 9.72 22.33 -26.69
CA LYS A 169 11.17 22.53 -26.70
C LYS A 169 11.61 23.14 -25.38
N SER A 170 12.39 22.38 -24.62
CA SER A 170 12.97 22.84 -23.36
C SER A 170 14.24 22.03 -23.07
N ASP A 171 15.28 22.72 -22.57
CA ASP A 171 16.51 22.10 -22.10
C ASP A 171 16.44 21.74 -20.59
N VAL A 172 15.32 22.08 -19.95
CA VAL A 172 15.10 21.73 -18.53
C VAL A 172 14.87 20.24 -18.42
N GLU A 173 15.58 19.63 -17.46
CA GLU A 173 15.38 18.21 -17.12
C GLU A 173 14.00 18.01 -16.47
N TYR A 174 13.26 17.01 -16.93
CA TYR A 174 12.01 16.61 -16.27
C TYR A 174 12.31 15.48 -15.29
N TYR A 175 12.19 15.76 -14.02
CA TYR A 175 12.35 14.78 -12.95
C TYR A 175 11.05 14.00 -12.74
N ILE A 176 11.01 12.74 -13.13
CA ILE A 176 9.84 11.87 -12.87
C ILE A 176 9.62 11.70 -11.37
N LEU A 177 10.71 11.51 -10.62
CA LEU A 177 10.73 11.50 -9.16
C LEU A 177 12.02 12.13 -8.65
N GLY A 178 11.94 12.92 -7.60
CA GLY A 178 13.11 13.55 -6.98
C GLY A 178 13.39 14.96 -7.50
N GLY A 179 14.65 15.27 -7.81
CA GLY A 179 15.07 16.60 -8.27
C GLY A 179 14.97 17.69 -7.20
N GLY A 180 14.93 17.35 -5.91
CA GLY A 180 14.84 18.31 -4.81
C GLY A 180 13.46 18.95 -4.59
N ILE A 181 12.43 18.53 -5.33
CA ILE A 181 11.07 19.10 -5.22
C ILE A 181 10.46 18.87 -3.84
N THR A 182 10.79 17.76 -3.20
CA THR A 182 10.22 17.41 -1.88
C THR A 182 10.74 18.28 -0.73
N THR A 183 11.93 18.85 -0.86
CA THR A 183 12.56 19.68 0.17
C THR A 183 11.82 20.99 0.39
N PRO A 184 11.46 21.79 -0.65
CA PRO A 184 10.73 23.04 -0.48
C PRO A 184 9.20 22.82 -0.35
N TRP A 185 8.68 21.58 -0.43
CA TRP A 185 7.26 21.33 -0.34
C TRP A 185 6.71 21.62 1.05
N ASN A 186 5.81 22.58 1.15
CA ASN A 186 5.13 22.90 2.40
C ASN A 186 3.91 21.98 2.60
N TRP A 187 4.04 21.05 3.54
CA TRP A 187 2.95 20.14 3.90
C TRP A 187 1.85 20.83 4.73
N ASN A 188 2.08 22.08 5.14
CA ASN A 188 1.15 22.84 5.99
C ASN A 188 0.73 22.06 7.25
N THR A 189 1.68 21.34 7.84
CA THR A 189 1.47 20.57 9.09
C THR A 189 2.35 21.11 10.19
N ASN A 190 1.82 21.21 11.39
CA ASN A 190 2.55 21.58 12.59
C ASN A 190 2.25 20.55 13.69
N ASN A 191 3.26 19.82 14.13
CA ASN A 191 3.15 18.72 15.10
C ASN A 191 2.08 17.67 14.74
N ALA A 192 1.85 17.45 13.44
CA ALA A 192 0.86 16.52 12.92
C ALA A 192 1.33 15.88 11.60
N TYR A 193 0.62 14.86 11.16
CA TYR A 193 0.77 14.28 9.83
C TYR A 193 -0.09 15.02 8.81
N ALA A 194 0.36 15.06 7.55
CA ALA A 194 -0.49 15.51 6.45
C ALA A 194 -1.71 14.59 6.34
N ASP A 195 -2.90 15.18 6.38
CA ASP A 195 -4.18 14.47 6.38
C ASP A 195 -5.20 15.20 5.51
N THR A 196 -5.64 14.54 4.43
CA THR A 196 -6.67 15.02 3.51
C THR A 196 -8.03 14.36 3.76
N SER A 197 -8.14 13.45 4.72
CA SER A 197 -9.38 12.77 5.05
C SER A 197 -10.40 13.73 5.71
N ILE A 198 -9.92 14.69 6.51
CA ILE A 198 -10.77 15.70 7.15
C ILE A 198 -11.42 16.63 6.11
N PRO A 199 -10.66 17.27 5.19
CA PRO A 199 -11.28 18.04 4.11
C PRO A 199 -12.21 17.21 3.22
N LEU A 200 -11.90 15.93 2.97
CA LEU A 200 -12.78 15.04 2.22
C LEU A 200 -14.12 14.82 2.95
N LYS A 201 -14.08 14.57 4.27
CA LYS A 201 -15.29 14.46 5.09
C LYS A 201 -16.17 15.72 4.99
N ASP A 202 -15.55 16.90 5.10
CA ASP A 202 -16.25 18.18 4.99
C ASP A 202 -16.88 18.38 3.60
N ALA A 203 -16.14 18.02 2.56
CA ALA A 203 -16.63 18.08 1.18
C ALA A 203 -17.83 17.15 0.97
N MET A 204 -17.78 15.93 1.50
CA MET A 204 -18.88 14.97 1.44
C MET A 204 -20.11 15.44 2.22
N ALA A 205 -19.93 16.04 3.39
CA ALA A 205 -21.04 16.58 4.18
C ALA A 205 -21.77 17.73 3.46
N LYS A 206 -21.02 18.58 2.74
CA LYS A 206 -21.57 19.66 1.91
C LYS A 206 -22.16 19.18 0.60
N ASN A 207 -21.75 18.01 0.12
CA ASN A 207 -22.17 17.39 -1.13
C ASN A 207 -22.61 15.94 -0.89
N PRO A 208 -23.77 15.69 -0.26
CA PRO A 208 -24.16 14.36 0.24
C PRO A 208 -24.40 13.32 -0.87
N TYR A 209 -24.47 13.76 -2.11
CA TYR A 209 -24.57 12.87 -3.29
C TYR A 209 -23.23 12.55 -3.94
N MET A 210 -22.14 13.17 -3.47
CA MET A 210 -20.81 12.92 -4.00
C MET A 210 -20.39 11.47 -3.78
N LYS A 211 -19.94 10.82 -4.85
CA LYS A 211 -19.44 9.44 -4.83
C LYS A 211 -17.92 9.43 -4.83
N ILE A 212 -17.34 8.51 -4.06
CA ILE A 212 -15.90 8.28 -3.99
C ILE A 212 -15.62 6.84 -4.41
N PHE A 213 -14.67 6.67 -5.29
CA PHE A 213 -14.17 5.38 -5.75
C PHE A 213 -12.70 5.25 -5.37
N LEU A 214 -12.34 4.19 -4.64
CA LEU A 214 -10.95 3.88 -4.30
C LEU A 214 -10.52 2.60 -5.03
N ALA A 215 -9.53 2.72 -5.90
CA ALA A 215 -8.88 1.60 -6.58
C ALA A 215 -7.56 1.29 -5.87
N GLN A 216 -7.40 0.08 -5.31
CA GLN A 216 -6.27 -0.29 -4.47
C GLN A 216 -5.62 -1.60 -4.94
N GLY A 217 -4.28 -1.62 -5.01
CA GLY A 217 -3.51 -2.82 -5.35
C GLY A 217 -3.15 -3.65 -4.11
N TYR A 218 -3.33 -4.97 -4.18
CA TYR A 218 -2.96 -5.87 -3.06
C TYR A 218 -1.44 -5.89 -2.79
N TYR A 219 -0.63 -5.67 -3.83
CA TYR A 219 0.83 -5.73 -3.78
C TYR A 219 1.49 -4.35 -3.67
N ASP A 220 0.68 -3.31 -3.43
CA ASP A 220 1.16 -1.94 -3.18
C ASP A 220 1.67 -1.83 -1.74
N MET A 221 2.98 -1.62 -1.61
CA MET A 221 3.63 -1.39 -0.31
C MET A 221 3.88 0.10 -0.06
N ALA A 222 3.69 0.95 -1.08
CA ALA A 222 3.86 2.39 -0.96
C ALA A 222 2.65 3.05 -0.30
N THR A 223 1.45 2.62 -0.71
CA THR A 223 0.17 3.06 -0.18
C THR A 223 -0.73 1.84 0.07
N PRO A 224 -0.47 1.07 1.14
CA PRO A 224 -1.15 -0.18 1.41
C PRO A 224 -2.67 -0.02 1.45
N PHE A 225 -3.39 -0.91 0.79
CA PHE A 225 -4.85 -0.82 0.66
C PHE A 225 -5.58 -0.77 2.01
N TYR A 226 -5.07 -1.48 3.02
CA TYR A 226 -5.69 -1.50 4.35
C TYR A 226 -5.51 -0.16 5.10
N ALA A 227 -4.48 0.61 4.78
CA ALA A 227 -4.32 1.98 5.26
C ALA A 227 -5.43 2.91 4.74
N ALA A 228 -5.85 2.75 3.48
CA ALA A 228 -6.98 3.48 2.92
C ALA A 228 -8.32 3.04 3.56
N GLU A 229 -8.52 1.74 3.77
CA GLU A 229 -9.71 1.20 4.47
C GLU A 229 -9.80 1.76 5.89
N TYR A 230 -8.70 1.72 6.64
CA TYR A 230 -8.63 2.27 8.00
C TYR A 230 -8.94 3.77 8.00
N THR A 231 -8.33 4.54 7.09
CA THR A 231 -8.55 5.99 7.03
C THR A 231 -10.03 6.32 6.79
N VAL A 232 -10.68 5.63 5.84
CA VAL A 232 -12.11 5.82 5.59
C VAL A 232 -12.95 5.45 6.81
N SER A 233 -12.59 4.38 7.51
CA SER A 233 -13.26 4.00 8.77
C SER A 233 -13.08 5.06 9.86
N ALA A 234 -11.87 5.60 9.99
CA ALA A 234 -11.52 6.62 10.98
C ALA A 234 -12.14 8.01 10.69
N MET A 235 -12.60 8.27 9.46
CA MET A 235 -13.31 9.52 9.12
C MET A 235 -14.60 9.73 9.93
N ASN A 236 -15.14 8.70 10.57
CA ASN A 236 -16.41 8.78 11.32
C ASN A 236 -17.50 9.49 10.51
N LEU A 237 -17.77 8.98 9.32
CA LEU A 237 -18.77 9.51 8.41
C LEU A 237 -20.18 9.13 8.88
N ASP A 238 -21.14 10.01 8.62
CA ASP A 238 -22.54 9.62 8.67
C ASP A 238 -22.78 8.37 7.79
N PRO A 239 -23.56 7.37 8.23
CA PRO A 239 -23.83 6.16 7.46
C PRO A 239 -24.36 6.44 6.05
N SER A 240 -25.10 7.53 5.86
CA SER A 240 -25.60 7.96 4.55
C SER A 240 -24.48 8.40 3.61
N LEU A 241 -23.41 8.98 4.13
CA LEU A 241 -22.21 9.37 3.37
C LEU A 241 -21.28 8.18 3.14
N ARG A 242 -21.10 7.31 4.19
CA ARG A 242 -20.22 6.13 4.08
C ARG A 242 -20.59 5.22 2.92
N ARG A 243 -21.88 5.02 2.64
CA ARG A 243 -22.34 4.21 1.48
C ARG A 243 -22.01 4.80 0.11
N ASN A 244 -21.55 6.05 0.06
CA ASN A 244 -21.10 6.69 -1.16
C ASN A 244 -19.63 6.39 -1.49
N ILE A 245 -18.92 5.68 -0.60
CA ILE A 245 -17.53 5.28 -0.81
C ILE A 245 -17.48 3.80 -1.18
N THR A 246 -16.88 3.50 -2.32
CA THR A 246 -16.65 2.14 -2.81
C THR A 246 -15.17 1.85 -2.95
N PHE A 247 -14.79 0.61 -2.68
CA PHE A 247 -13.44 0.09 -2.88
C PHE A 247 -13.45 -1.00 -3.92
N ASP A 248 -12.47 -0.97 -4.81
CA ASP A 248 -12.13 -2.08 -5.68
C ASP A 248 -10.66 -2.45 -5.56
N TYR A 249 -10.38 -3.76 -5.58
CA TYR A 249 -9.06 -4.30 -5.36
C TYR A 249 -8.53 -4.97 -6.62
N TYR A 250 -7.20 -4.88 -6.79
CA TYR A 250 -6.50 -5.34 -7.98
C TYR A 250 -5.34 -6.23 -7.58
N GLU A 251 -5.15 -7.31 -8.33
CA GLU A 251 -3.97 -8.19 -8.18
C GLU A 251 -2.74 -7.53 -8.84
N ALA A 252 -2.44 -6.33 -8.39
CA ALA A 252 -1.39 -5.46 -8.89
C ALA A 252 -0.80 -4.63 -7.75
N GLY A 253 0.26 -3.88 -8.02
CA GLY A 253 0.83 -2.89 -7.11
C GLY A 253 0.27 -1.49 -7.30
N HIS A 254 1.09 -0.48 -6.99
CA HIS A 254 0.76 0.95 -7.01
C HIS A 254 0.30 1.46 -8.38
N MET A 255 0.97 1.01 -9.43
CA MET A 255 0.64 1.33 -10.81
C MET A 255 -0.13 0.17 -11.43
N MET A 256 -1.36 -0.08 -10.96
CA MET A 256 -2.17 -1.22 -11.42
C MET A 256 -2.44 -1.22 -12.93
N TYR A 257 -2.37 -0.07 -13.57
CA TYR A 257 -2.58 0.12 -15.00
C TYR A 257 -1.41 -0.39 -15.88
N ILE A 258 -0.27 -0.77 -15.31
CA ILE A 258 0.80 -1.45 -16.07
C ILE A 258 0.55 -2.96 -16.24
N ASP A 259 -0.36 -3.53 -15.45
CA ASP A 259 -0.84 -4.89 -15.60
C ASP A 259 -2.09 -4.91 -16.50
N THR A 260 -2.01 -5.61 -17.64
CA THR A 260 -3.06 -5.56 -18.67
C THR A 260 -4.43 -6.02 -18.15
N LYS A 261 -4.46 -7.03 -17.26
CA LYS A 261 -5.73 -7.53 -16.69
C LYS A 261 -6.32 -6.52 -15.71
N SER A 262 -5.48 -5.95 -14.86
CA SER A 262 -5.87 -4.92 -13.90
C SER A 262 -6.28 -3.64 -14.60
N LEU A 263 -5.62 -3.22 -15.69
CA LEU A 263 -6.03 -2.08 -16.51
C LEU A 263 -7.43 -2.29 -17.10
N ALA A 264 -7.70 -3.46 -17.66
CA ALA A 264 -9.02 -3.78 -18.20
C ALA A 264 -10.11 -3.78 -17.11
N LYS A 265 -9.79 -4.30 -15.89
CA LYS A 265 -10.68 -4.22 -14.73
C LYS A 265 -10.90 -2.78 -14.31
N LEU A 266 -9.83 -1.99 -14.17
CA LEU A 266 -9.91 -0.57 -13.77
C LEU A 266 -10.79 0.24 -14.73
N LYS A 267 -10.68 -0.01 -16.04
CA LYS A 267 -11.54 0.63 -17.05
C LYS A 267 -13.03 0.32 -16.80
N ARG A 268 -13.38 -0.95 -16.54
CA ARG A 268 -14.78 -1.35 -16.26
C ARG A 268 -15.30 -0.71 -14.99
N ASP A 269 -14.52 -0.78 -13.90
CA ASP A 269 -14.92 -0.29 -12.58
C ASP A 269 -15.07 1.23 -12.57
N ALA A 270 -14.13 1.96 -13.19
CA ALA A 270 -14.23 3.39 -13.37
C ALA A 270 -15.43 3.80 -14.25
N THR A 271 -15.73 3.04 -15.30
CA THR A 271 -16.92 3.28 -16.15
C THR A 271 -18.19 3.10 -15.32
N ALA A 272 -18.31 2.01 -14.58
CA ALA A 272 -19.47 1.75 -13.71
C ALA A 272 -19.61 2.84 -12.62
N PHE A 273 -18.51 3.26 -12.02
CA PHE A 273 -18.49 4.36 -11.05
C PHE A 273 -19.02 5.67 -11.65
N ILE A 274 -18.53 6.06 -12.83
CA ILE A 274 -18.98 7.29 -13.51
C ILE A 274 -20.48 7.22 -13.83
N GLN A 275 -20.95 6.11 -14.41
CA GLN A 275 -22.36 5.90 -14.74
C GLN A 275 -23.24 5.99 -13.49
N ASN A 276 -22.84 5.36 -12.38
CA ASN A 276 -23.57 5.42 -11.11
C ASN A 276 -23.55 6.82 -10.47
N ALA A 277 -22.47 7.57 -10.66
CA ALA A 277 -22.37 8.92 -10.13
C ALA A 277 -23.25 9.92 -10.88
N VAL A 278 -23.43 9.73 -12.20
CA VAL A 278 -24.23 10.61 -13.07
C VAL A 278 -25.72 10.25 -13.03
N ALA A 279 -26.08 8.97 -13.02
CA ALA A 279 -27.46 8.48 -13.10
C ALA A 279 -28.42 8.99 -12.01
N ARG A 280 -27.90 9.58 -10.91
CA ARG A 280 -28.71 10.19 -9.84
C ARG A 280 -28.86 11.70 -9.92
N ALA A 281 -28.19 12.34 -10.86
CA ALA A 281 -28.33 13.81 -11.07
C ALA A 281 -29.66 14.16 -11.79
N GLU A 282 -30.40 13.16 -12.26
CA GLU A 282 -31.65 13.31 -13.01
C GLU A 282 -32.93 13.15 -12.14
N ARG A 283 -32.81 13.19 -10.81
CA ARG A 283 -33.99 13.10 -9.92
C ARG A 283 -34.16 14.32 -9.03
#